data_047c8d1c3dae28b380e5c7d10e0481d6
#
_entry.id   047c8d1c3dae28b380e5c7d10e0481d6
#
_cell.length_a   1.000
_cell.length_b   1.000
_cell.length_c   1.000
_cell.angle_alpha   90.00
_cell.angle_beta   90.00
_cell.angle_gamma   90.00
#
_symmetry.space_group_name_H-M   'P 1'
#
loop_
_entity.id
_entity.type
_entity.pdbx_description
1 polymer ?
#
loop_
_entity_poly.entity_id
_entity_poly.type
_entity_poly.pdbx_seq_one_letter_code
_entity_poly.pdbx_strand_id
1 'polypeptide(L)'
;TFTEQALQQGHRVIALIRSPEVTTELRALGVEVVNGDALDPQAVAAACQLAGDGAQAISTLGSFRQAEPVDYLGNRQVIDQMELAGLKRLLLVTSLGCGDSWQYLPQRARAAFGHEVRLKSLAESWLQTSALEWTILRPAGLQDGEATGQAVLSQGEEVHGLVRRADVAACGLRLLSDKAAHRQIYAIGDPELQRG
;
A
#
# COMPACT_ATOMS: atom_id res chain seq x y z
N THR A 1 -9.24 -6.42 -5.92
CA THR A 1 -8.03 -6.13 -5.12
C THR A 1 -6.78 -6.03 -5.99
N PHE A 2 -5.65 -5.56 -5.45
CA PHE A 2 -4.35 -5.56 -6.15
C PHE A 2 -3.98 -6.95 -6.68
N THR A 3 -4.11 -7.97 -5.84
CA THR A 3 -3.80 -9.36 -6.17
C THR A 3 -4.60 -9.85 -7.38
N GLU A 4 -5.91 -9.71 -7.35
CA GLU A 4 -6.80 -10.16 -8.44
C GLU A 4 -6.50 -9.45 -9.74
N GLN A 5 -6.35 -8.12 -9.71
CA GLN A 5 -6.06 -7.34 -10.92
C GLN A 5 -4.68 -7.65 -11.48
N ALA A 6 -3.66 -7.86 -10.63
CA ALA A 6 -2.34 -8.27 -11.07
C ALA A 6 -2.37 -9.65 -11.75
N LEU A 7 -3.10 -10.62 -11.18
CA LEU A 7 -3.29 -11.93 -11.80
C LEU A 7 -4.03 -11.83 -13.14
N GLN A 8 -5.08 -11.00 -13.23
CA GLN A 8 -5.81 -10.76 -14.48
C GLN A 8 -4.93 -10.15 -15.57
N GLN A 9 -3.92 -9.37 -15.19
CA GLN A 9 -2.92 -8.82 -16.10
C GLN A 9 -1.79 -9.81 -16.44
N GLY A 10 -1.86 -11.05 -15.93
CA GLY A 10 -0.88 -12.10 -16.21
C GLY A 10 0.40 -12.03 -15.37
N HIS A 11 0.40 -11.24 -14.29
CA HIS A 11 1.54 -11.18 -13.40
C HIS A 11 1.61 -12.41 -12.48
N ARG A 12 2.83 -12.89 -12.23
CA ARG A 12 3.12 -13.79 -11.12
C ARG A 12 3.00 -12.99 -9.81
N VAL A 13 2.19 -13.46 -8.88
CA VAL A 13 1.95 -12.78 -7.61
C VAL A 13 2.45 -13.63 -6.45
N ILE A 14 3.25 -13.01 -5.58
CA ILE A 14 3.72 -13.56 -4.32
C ILE A 14 3.15 -12.71 -3.21
N ALA A 15 2.57 -13.33 -2.20
CA ALA A 15 1.98 -12.64 -1.06
C ALA A 15 2.57 -13.12 0.27
N LEU A 16 3.01 -12.17 1.10
CA LEU A 16 3.32 -12.42 2.51
C LEU A 16 2.03 -12.34 3.32
N ILE A 17 1.61 -13.43 3.92
CA ILE A 17 0.31 -13.56 4.59
C ILE A 17 0.49 -14.13 6.00
N ARG A 18 -0.10 -13.44 6.98
CA ARG A 18 -0.11 -13.88 8.38
C ARG A 18 -1.25 -14.84 8.68
N SER A 19 -2.42 -14.64 8.07
CA SER A 19 -3.64 -15.41 8.35
C SER A 19 -3.70 -16.69 7.52
N PRO A 20 -3.77 -17.89 8.16
CA PRO A 20 -3.88 -19.16 7.45
C PRO A 20 -5.16 -19.28 6.61
N GLU A 21 -6.27 -18.65 7.05
CA GLU A 21 -7.56 -18.70 6.35
C GLU A 21 -7.44 -18.09 4.96
N VAL A 22 -6.83 -16.93 4.88
CA VAL A 22 -6.61 -16.19 3.61
C VAL A 22 -5.63 -16.93 2.69
N THR A 23 -4.69 -17.67 3.26
CA THR A 23 -3.68 -18.44 2.51
C THR A 23 -4.32 -19.42 1.52
N THR A 24 -5.33 -20.16 1.95
CA THR A 24 -6.00 -21.16 1.12
C THR A 24 -6.72 -20.52 -0.08
N GLU A 25 -7.43 -19.43 0.17
CA GLU A 25 -8.13 -18.67 -0.88
C GLU A 25 -7.15 -18.11 -1.92
N LEU A 26 -6.05 -17.51 -1.48
CA LEU A 26 -5.05 -16.94 -2.37
C LEU A 26 -4.35 -17.99 -3.22
N ARG A 27 -4.01 -19.14 -2.63
CA ARG A 27 -3.42 -20.27 -3.39
C ARG A 27 -4.37 -20.80 -4.45
N ALA A 28 -5.68 -20.87 -4.17
CA ALA A 28 -6.68 -21.28 -5.14
C ALA A 28 -6.79 -20.31 -6.33
N LEU A 29 -6.42 -19.03 -6.15
CA LEU A 29 -6.32 -18.04 -7.22
C LEU A 29 -4.98 -18.09 -7.99
N GLY A 30 -4.04 -18.94 -7.59
CA GLY A 30 -2.72 -19.07 -8.23
C GLY A 30 -1.65 -18.16 -7.63
N VAL A 31 -1.89 -17.60 -6.43
CA VAL A 31 -0.89 -16.80 -5.69
C VAL A 31 0.11 -17.71 -4.98
N GLU A 32 1.39 -17.42 -5.10
CA GLU A 32 2.41 -18.03 -4.26
C GLU A 32 2.42 -17.34 -2.88
N VAL A 33 2.21 -18.11 -1.82
CA VAL A 33 2.07 -17.56 -0.48
C VAL A 33 3.25 -17.93 0.40
N VAL A 34 3.90 -16.90 0.95
CA VAL A 34 4.83 -16.99 2.07
C VAL A 34 4.03 -16.72 3.35
N ASN A 35 3.98 -17.71 4.24
CA ASN A 35 3.32 -17.53 5.53
C ASN A 35 4.30 -16.86 6.51
N GLY A 36 3.89 -15.73 7.09
CA GLY A 36 4.72 -15.00 8.05
C GLY A 36 4.12 -13.65 8.40
N ASP A 37 4.67 -13.04 9.44
CA ASP A 37 4.31 -11.69 9.86
C ASP A 37 5.26 -10.66 9.24
N ALA A 38 4.72 -9.53 8.82
CA ALA A 38 5.53 -8.41 8.32
C ALA A 38 6.43 -7.76 9.39
N LEU A 39 6.19 -8.05 10.66
CA LEU A 39 7.07 -7.67 11.77
C LEU A 39 8.28 -8.59 11.90
N ASP A 40 8.26 -9.77 11.27
CA ASP A 40 9.39 -10.69 11.21
C ASP A 40 10.26 -10.41 9.98
N PRO A 41 11.48 -9.89 10.15
CA PRO A 41 12.37 -9.60 9.04
C PRO A 41 12.73 -10.85 8.21
N GLN A 42 12.74 -12.05 8.82
CA GLN A 42 13.05 -13.28 8.09
C GLN A 42 11.91 -13.68 7.15
N ALA A 43 10.66 -13.51 7.57
CA ALA A 43 9.50 -13.76 6.73
C ALA A 43 9.46 -12.80 5.52
N VAL A 44 9.74 -11.52 5.76
CA VAL A 44 9.83 -10.52 4.68
C VAL A 44 10.99 -10.82 3.73
N ALA A 45 12.17 -11.18 4.26
CA ALA A 45 13.32 -11.56 3.45
C ALA A 45 13.01 -12.79 2.56
N ALA A 46 12.34 -13.80 3.11
CA ALA A 46 11.94 -14.99 2.35
C ALA A 46 10.98 -14.63 1.20
N ALA A 47 10.05 -13.70 1.42
CA ALA A 47 9.17 -13.22 0.35
C ALA A 47 9.94 -12.48 -0.75
N CYS A 48 10.90 -11.62 -0.38
CA CYS A 48 11.76 -10.91 -1.33
C CYS A 48 12.63 -11.89 -2.15
N GLN A 49 13.22 -12.91 -1.50
CA GLN A 49 14.01 -13.93 -2.17
C GLN A 49 13.18 -14.76 -3.14
N LEU A 50 11.97 -15.17 -2.74
CA LEU A 50 11.06 -15.91 -3.62
C LEU A 50 10.62 -15.08 -4.82
N ALA A 51 10.47 -13.78 -4.65
CA ALA A 51 10.10 -12.85 -5.71
C ALA A 51 11.19 -12.81 -6.80
N GLY A 52 12.46 -12.81 -6.41
CA GLY A 52 13.60 -12.81 -7.31
C GLY A 52 13.88 -11.46 -7.94
N ASP A 53 14.93 -11.43 -8.76
CA ASP A 53 15.44 -10.22 -9.40
C ASP A 53 14.39 -9.54 -10.28
N GLY A 54 14.35 -8.20 -10.19
CA GLY A 54 13.44 -7.38 -10.99
C GLY A 54 11.98 -7.38 -10.53
N ALA A 55 11.64 -8.09 -9.46
CA ALA A 55 10.31 -8.04 -8.89
C ALA A 55 9.98 -6.64 -8.37
N GLN A 56 8.70 -6.29 -8.47
CA GLN A 56 8.14 -5.06 -7.94
C GLN A 56 7.25 -5.38 -6.74
N ALA A 57 7.22 -4.52 -5.74
CA ALA A 57 6.44 -4.75 -4.55
C ALA A 57 5.34 -3.70 -4.34
N ILE A 58 4.27 -4.15 -3.72
CA ILE A 58 3.18 -3.30 -3.24
C ILE A 58 3.00 -3.60 -1.76
N SER A 59 3.10 -2.56 -0.92
CA SER A 59 2.73 -2.67 0.49
C SER A 59 1.39 -1.98 0.73
N THR A 60 0.44 -2.75 1.25
CA THR A 60 -0.86 -2.27 1.73
C THR A 60 -1.02 -2.52 3.23
N LEU A 61 0.11 -2.69 3.92
CA LEU A 61 0.12 -2.98 5.35
C LEU A 61 -0.52 -1.86 6.15
N GLY A 62 -1.34 -2.25 7.09
CA GLY A 62 -1.98 -1.35 8.02
C GLY A 62 -2.79 -2.14 9.04
N SER A 63 -2.91 -1.56 10.21
CA SER A 63 -3.70 -2.11 11.30
C SER A 63 -4.62 -1.03 11.85
N PHE A 64 -5.81 -1.42 12.18
CA PHE A 64 -6.73 -0.53 12.89
C PHE A 64 -6.97 -1.09 14.29
N ARG A 65 -6.54 -0.33 15.32
CA ARG A 65 -6.72 -0.70 16.73
C ARG A 65 -6.10 -2.06 17.13
N GLN A 66 -5.01 -2.44 16.50
CA GLN A 66 -4.26 -3.63 16.92
C GLN A 66 -3.24 -3.28 18.03
N ALA A 67 -2.92 -4.24 18.88
CA ALA A 67 -1.96 -4.06 19.97
C ALA A 67 -0.54 -3.77 19.42
N GLU A 68 -0.19 -4.41 18.31
CA GLU A 68 1.08 -4.21 17.61
C GLU A 68 0.80 -3.70 16.19
N PRO A 69 0.81 -2.39 15.98
CA PRO A 69 0.51 -1.83 14.68
C PRO A 69 1.66 -2.05 13.69
N VAL A 70 1.33 -2.66 12.54
CA VAL A 70 2.28 -2.90 11.44
C VAL A 70 2.53 -1.67 10.57
N ASP A 71 1.81 -0.58 10.81
CA ASP A 71 1.78 0.61 9.94
C ASP A 71 3.15 1.25 9.73
N TYR A 72 4.02 1.24 10.76
CA TYR A 72 5.40 1.69 10.64
C TYR A 72 6.37 0.53 10.56
N LEU A 73 6.45 -0.30 11.61
CA LEU A 73 7.51 -1.31 11.72
C LEU A 73 7.42 -2.37 10.60
N GLY A 74 6.22 -2.82 10.25
CA GLY A 74 6.04 -3.76 9.14
C GLY A 74 6.43 -3.16 7.79
N ASN A 75 6.02 -1.92 7.50
CA ASN A 75 6.43 -1.23 6.28
C ASN A 75 7.94 -0.95 6.25
N ARG A 76 8.54 -0.60 7.39
CA ARG A 76 10.00 -0.46 7.50
C ARG A 76 10.70 -1.78 7.16
N GLN A 77 10.24 -2.92 7.69
CA GLN A 77 10.82 -4.22 7.35
C GLN A 77 10.74 -4.50 5.84
N VAL A 78 9.61 -4.20 5.20
CA VAL A 78 9.48 -4.35 3.74
C VAL A 78 10.55 -3.52 3.03
N ILE A 79 10.72 -2.26 3.39
CA ILE A 79 11.70 -1.36 2.77
C ILE A 79 13.12 -1.88 2.96
N ASP A 80 13.51 -2.18 4.23
CA ASP A 80 14.85 -2.62 4.57
C ASP A 80 15.20 -3.95 3.88
N GLN A 81 14.27 -4.93 3.86
CA GLN A 81 14.51 -6.23 3.24
C GLN A 81 14.53 -6.17 1.70
N MET A 82 13.76 -5.27 1.09
CA MET A 82 13.85 -5.03 -0.35
C MET A 82 15.21 -4.46 -0.75
N GLU A 83 15.74 -3.50 0.02
CA GLU A 83 17.09 -2.95 -0.23
C GLU A 83 18.16 -4.04 -0.09
N LEU A 84 18.09 -4.85 0.97
CA LEU A 84 19.02 -5.97 1.20
C LEU A 84 18.95 -7.03 0.09
N ALA A 85 17.77 -7.28 -0.46
CA ALA A 85 17.56 -8.22 -1.57
C ALA A 85 17.88 -7.63 -2.95
N GLY A 86 18.23 -6.34 -3.04
CA GLY A 86 18.50 -5.67 -4.33
C GLY A 86 17.26 -5.36 -5.16
N LEU A 87 16.05 -5.53 -4.61
CA LEU A 87 14.80 -5.11 -5.24
C LEU A 87 14.71 -3.59 -5.23
N LYS A 88 14.09 -3.00 -6.26
CA LYS A 88 14.15 -1.55 -6.44
C LYS A 88 12.80 -0.86 -6.37
N ARG A 89 11.74 -1.48 -6.86
CA ARG A 89 10.47 -0.79 -7.11
C ARG A 89 9.42 -1.11 -6.04
N LEU A 90 8.96 -0.08 -5.31
CA LEU A 90 7.95 -0.21 -4.27
C LEU A 90 6.82 0.81 -4.45
N LEU A 91 5.58 0.34 -4.46
CA LEU A 91 4.38 1.14 -4.22
C LEU A 91 3.96 0.98 -2.76
N LEU A 92 3.99 2.06 -2.00
CA LEU A 92 3.49 2.11 -0.62
C LEU A 92 2.11 2.77 -0.59
N VAL A 93 1.10 2.01 -0.18
CA VAL A 93 -0.26 2.55 0.01
C VAL A 93 -0.43 2.95 1.47
N THR A 94 -0.67 4.23 1.69
CA THR A 94 -0.82 4.81 3.03
C THR A 94 -2.24 5.34 3.26
N SER A 95 -2.41 6.63 3.46
CA SER A 95 -3.72 7.27 3.68
C SER A 95 -3.63 8.77 3.47
N LEU A 96 -4.72 9.40 3.09
CA LEU A 96 -4.87 10.85 3.29
C LEU A 96 -4.64 11.19 4.76
N GLY A 97 -4.01 12.34 5.00
CA GLY A 97 -3.58 12.79 6.31
C GLY A 97 -2.14 12.39 6.66
N CYS A 98 -1.46 11.57 5.86
CA CYS A 98 -0.03 11.30 6.05
C CYS A 98 0.82 12.50 5.64
N GLY A 99 1.97 12.68 6.33
CA GLY A 99 2.95 13.70 6.02
C GLY A 99 2.36 15.10 5.96
N ASP A 100 2.61 15.80 4.87
CA ASP A 100 2.15 17.17 4.59
C ASP A 100 0.63 17.31 4.49
N SER A 101 -0.08 16.24 4.15
CA SER A 101 -1.56 16.25 4.11
C SER A 101 -2.23 16.16 5.49
N TRP A 102 -1.44 16.04 6.59
CA TRP A 102 -1.98 16.06 7.95
C TRP A 102 -2.81 17.30 8.27
N GLN A 103 -2.44 18.44 7.74
CA GLN A 103 -3.16 19.69 7.94
C GLN A 103 -4.61 19.62 7.46
N TYR A 104 -4.90 18.85 6.42
CA TYR A 104 -6.24 18.66 5.84
C TYR A 104 -7.07 17.58 6.55
N LEU A 105 -6.47 16.78 7.44
CA LEU A 105 -7.19 15.72 8.14
C LEU A 105 -8.15 16.33 9.18
N PRO A 106 -9.48 16.10 9.04
CA PRO A 106 -10.47 16.66 9.97
C PRO A 106 -10.24 16.23 11.43
N GLN A 107 -10.57 17.09 12.38
CA GLN A 107 -10.35 16.80 13.81
C GLN A 107 -11.00 15.47 14.24
N ARG A 108 -12.21 15.16 13.76
CA ARG A 108 -12.89 13.88 14.02
C ARG A 108 -12.07 12.68 13.53
N ALA A 109 -11.47 12.80 12.35
CA ALA A 109 -10.62 11.75 11.79
C ALA A 109 -9.31 11.62 12.58
N ARG A 110 -8.69 12.74 12.98
CA ARG A 110 -7.50 12.72 13.86
C ARG A 110 -7.77 12.03 15.19
N ALA A 111 -8.95 12.25 15.78
CA ALA A 111 -9.34 11.58 17.02
C ALA A 111 -9.60 10.08 16.83
N ALA A 112 -10.12 9.67 15.68
CA ALA A 112 -10.51 8.28 15.43
C ALA A 112 -9.35 7.37 15.03
N PHE A 113 -8.44 7.85 14.17
CA PHE A 113 -7.34 7.06 13.59
C PHE A 113 -6.05 7.87 13.32
N GLY A 114 -5.89 9.01 13.99
CA GLY A 114 -4.70 9.85 13.81
C GLY A 114 -3.41 9.17 14.27
N HIS A 115 -3.48 8.20 15.18
CA HIS A 115 -2.33 7.42 15.60
C HIS A 115 -1.77 6.58 14.44
N GLU A 116 -2.62 5.82 13.77
CA GLU A 116 -2.25 4.98 12.63
C GLU A 116 -1.75 5.82 11.44
N VAL A 117 -2.36 6.98 11.20
CA VAL A 117 -1.90 7.93 10.16
C VAL A 117 -0.50 8.44 10.46
N ARG A 118 -0.17 8.74 11.73
CA ARG A 118 1.18 9.14 12.12
C ARG A 118 2.20 8.02 11.93
N LEU A 119 1.84 6.78 12.26
CA LEU A 119 2.71 5.62 12.02
C LEU A 119 2.96 5.41 10.52
N LYS A 120 1.93 5.56 9.68
CA LYS A 120 2.10 5.55 8.22
C LYS A 120 2.98 6.69 7.72
N SER A 121 2.87 7.89 8.32
CA SER A 121 3.75 9.02 8.00
C SER A 121 5.22 8.71 8.31
N LEU A 122 5.51 7.99 9.39
CA LEU A 122 6.86 7.50 9.68
C LEU A 122 7.36 6.52 8.62
N ALA A 123 6.49 5.61 8.15
CA ALA A 123 6.83 4.70 7.05
C ALA A 123 7.13 5.44 5.74
N GLU A 124 6.34 6.48 5.41
CA GLU A 124 6.62 7.34 4.25
C GLU A 124 7.98 8.03 4.37
N SER A 125 8.28 8.61 5.54
CA SER A 125 9.57 9.26 5.79
C SER A 125 10.75 8.28 5.67
N TRP A 126 10.58 7.05 6.18
CA TRP A 126 11.58 6.00 6.04
C TRP A 126 11.82 5.63 4.58
N LEU A 127 10.74 5.45 3.82
CA LEU A 127 10.79 5.13 2.39
C LEU A 127 11.45 6.24 1.55
N GLN A 128 11.12 7.50 1.82
CA GLN A 128 11.65 8.64 1.08
C GLN A 128 13.17 8.78 1.18
N THR A 129 13.78 8.27 2.26
CA THR A 129 15.23 8.28 2.47
C THR A 129 15.93 7.00 2.00
N SER A 130 15.17 6.00 1.51
CA SER A 130 15.71 4.76 0.97
C SER A 130 16.28 4.92 -0.45
N ALA A 131 17.03 3.92 -0.90
CA ALA A 131 17.52 3.84 -2.27
C ALA A 131 16.47 3.32 -3.28
N LEU A 132 15.26 3.00 -2.83
CA LEU A 132 14.21 2.44 -3.68
C LEU A 132 13.64 3.46 -4.68
N GLU A 133 13.18 2.95 -5.80
CA GLU A 133 12.35 3.67 -6.77
C GLU A 133 10.89 3.60 -6.31
N TRP A 134 10.57 4.39 -5.30
CA TRP A 134 9.30 4.32 -4.62
C TRP A 134 8.20 5.20 -5.25
N THR A 135 6.95 4.82 -5.00
CA THR A 135 5.77 5.68 -5.14
C THR A 135 4.93 5.55 -3.87
N ILE A 136 4.39 6.65 -3.38
CA ILE A 136 3.45 6.67 -2.28
C ILE A 136 2.07 7.00 -2.84
N LEU A 137 1.07 6.19 -2.46
CA LEU A 137 -0.32 6.39 -2.83
C LEU A 137 -1.15 6.57 -1.55
N ARG A 138 -1.78 7.75 -1.39
CA ARG A 138 -2.58 8.13 -0.24
C ARG A 138 -4.07 8.10 -0.59
N PRO A 139 -4.79 7.01 -0.36
CA PRO A 139 -6.22 6.93 -0.63
C PRO A 139 -7.06 7.78 0.33
N ALA A 140 -8.16 8.31 -0.20
CA ALA A 140 -9.30 8.79 0.55
C ALA A 140 -9.98 7.65 1.34
N GLY A 141 -11.12 7.90 1.97
CA GLY A 141 -11.84 6.85 2.70
C GLY A 141 -12.16 5.67 1.79
N LEU A 142 -11.66 4.48 2.16
CA LEU A 142 -11.79 3.28 1.34
C LEU A 142 -13.21 2.69 1.43
N GLN A 143 -13.75 2.32 0.28
CA GLN A 143 -15.04 1.68 0.14
C GLN A 143 -14.95 0.40 -0.70
N ASP A 144 -15.70 -0.64 -0.33
CA ASP A 144 -15.81 -1.86 -1.11
C ASP A 144 -16.79 -1.66 -2.28
N GLY A 145 -16.64 -2.48 -3.31
CA GLY A 145 -17.46 -2.48 -4.53
C GLY A 145 -16.61 -2.48 -5.80
N GLU A 146 -17.31 -2.53 -6.91
CA GLU A 146 -16.69 -2.48 -8.25
C GLU A 146 -16.02 -1.12 -8.48
N ALA A 147 -15.01 -1.11 -9.33
CA ALA A 147 -14.36 0.12 -9.75
C ALA A 147 -15.36 1.06 -10.43
N THR A 148 -15.30 2.34 -10.11
CA THR A 148 -16.09 3.36 -10.79
C THR A 148 -15.40 3.84 -12.07
N GLY A 149 -14.06 3.73 -12.12
CA GLY A 149 -13.24 4.29 -13.17
C GLY A 149 -13.13 5.83 -13.11
N GLN A 150 -13.66 6.46 -12.06
CA GLN A 150 -13.69 7.93 -11.90
C GLN A 150 -12.67 8.44 -10.87
N ALA A 151 -11.89 7.55 -10.26
CA ALA A 151 -10.88 7.95 -9.29
C ALA A 151 -9.79 8.81 -9.93
N VAL A 152 -9.49 9.93 -9.28
CA VAL A 152 -8.53 10.95 -9.74
C VAL A 152 -7.29 10.91 -8.84
N LEU A 153 -6.12 10.91 -9.50
CA LEU A 153 -4.82 11.10 -8.86
C LEU A 153 -4.49 12.60 -8.83
N SER A 154 -4.05 13.10 -7.68
CA SER A 154 -3.60 14.49 -7.54
C SER A 154 -2.34 14.58 -6.68
N GLN A 155 -1.62 15.69 -6.80
CA GLN A 155 -0.40 15.97 -6.04
C GLN A 155 -0.45 17.38 -5.48
N GLY A 156 -0.08 17.54 -4.20
CA GLY A 156 0.00 18.86 -3.57
C GLY A 156 -1.32 19.55 -3.31
N GLU A 157 -2.44 18.88 -3.53
CA GLU A 157 -3.78 19.41 -3.38
C GLU A 157 -4.51 18.78 -2.18
N GLU A 158 -5.49 19.51 -1.65
CA GLU A 158 -6.40 19.00 -0.64
C GLU A 158 -7.41 18.03 -1.27
N VAL A 159 -7.43 16.79 -0.79
CA VAL A 159 -8.34 15.74 -1.26
C VAL A 159 -9.15 15.21 -0.10
N HIS A 160 -10.44 15.01 -0.33
CA HIS A 160 -11.40 14.43 0.61
C HIS A 160 -12.28 13.38 -0.07
N GLY A 161 -13.20 12.81 0.69
CA GLY A 161 -14.23 11.90 0.18
C GLY A 161 -13.87 10.44 0.33
N LEU A 162 -14.27 9.66 -0.65
CA LEU A 162 -14.16 8.21 -0.70
C LEU A 162 -13.47 7.77 -1.99
N VAL A 163 -13.05 6.51 -2.03
CA VAL A 163 -12.55 5.83 -3.23
C VAL A 163 -12.79 4.34 -3.12
N ARG A 164 -13.10 3.68 -4.23
CA ARG A 164 -13.21 2.21 -4.27
C ARG A 164 -11.83 1.56 -4.16
N ARG A 165 -11.74 0.48 -3.36
CA ARG A 165 -10.49 -0.32 -3.30
C ARG A 165 -10.08 -0.85 -4.67
N ALA A 166 -11.04 -1.12 -5.54
CA ALA A 166 -10.80 -1.57 -6.91
C ALA A 166 -10.12 -0.47 -7.76
N ASP A 167 -10.54 0.80 -7.62
CA ASP A 167 -9.89 1.93 -8.32
C ASP A 167 -8.50 2.22 -7.76
N VAL A 168 -8.31 2.11 -6.43
CA VAL A 168 -6.97 2.24 -5.82
C VAL A 168 -6.03 1.18 -6.39
N ALA A 169 -6.51 -0.06 -6.54
CA ALA A 169 -5.71 -1.14 -7.11
C ALA A 169 -5.36 -0.87 -8.58
N ALA A 170 -6.33 -0.47 -9.40
CA ALA A 170 -6.11 -0.16 -10.80
C ALA A 170 -5.11 0.99 -11.01
N CYS A 171 -5.30 2.09 -10.27
CA CYS A 171 -4.39 3.23 -10.33
C CYS A 171 -3.00 2.87 -9.79
N GLY A 172 -2.93 2.12 -8.69
CA GLY A 172 -1.67 1.69 -8.08
C GLY A 172 -0.83 0.80 -9.02
N LEU A 173 -1.45 -0.16 -9.71
CA LEU A 173 -0.75 -1.00 -10.70
C LEU A 173 -0.22 -0.19 -11.88
N ARG A 174 -0.98 0.82 -12.36
CA ARG A 174 -0.46 1.76 -13.38
C ARG A 174 0.75 2.54 -12.87
N LEU A 175 0.65 3.11 -11.67
CA LEU A 175 1.75 3.86 -11.03
C LEU A 175 2.98 2.99 -10.80
N LEU A 176 2.81 1.71 -10.44
CA LEU A 176 3.90 0.79 -10.23
C LEU A 176 4.73 0.58 -11.50
N SER A 177 4.08 0.55 -12.66
CA SER A 177 4.72 0.37 -13.97
C SER A 177 5.22 1.67 -14.59
N ASP A 178 4.80 2.83 -14.09
CA ASP A 178 5.15 4.14 -14.66
C ASP A 178 6.44 4.69 -14.04
N LYS A 179 7.47 4.87 -14.86
CA LYS A 179 8.73 5.47 -14.41
C LYS A 179 8.59 6.95 -14.00
N ALA A 180 7.62 7.67 -14.55
CA ALA A 180 7.37 9.06 -14.15
C ALA A 180 6.81 9.16 -12.72
N ALA A 181 6.25 8.06 -12.19
CA ALA A 181 5.78 7.97 -10.81
C ALA A 181 6.88 7.67 -9.78
N HIS A 182 8.13 7.46 -10.21
CA HIS A 182 9.23 7.22 -9.27
C HIS A 182 9.49 8.44 -8.40
N ARG A 183 9.58 8.22 -7.09
CA ARG A 183 9.78 9.23 -6.05
C ARG A 183 8.67 10.29 -6.03
N GLN A 184 7.45 9.86 -6.36
CA GLN A 184 6.27 10.71 -6.36
C GLN A 184 5.28 10.28 -5.28
N ILE A 185 4.52 11.25 -4.77
CA ILE A 185 3.43 11.06 -3.82
C ILE A 185 2.14 11.49 -4.49
N TYR A 186 1.15 10.60 -4.49
CA TYR A 186 -0.17 10.86 -5.04
C TYR A 186 -1.24 10.70 -3.97
N ALA A 187 -2.19 11.61 -3.92
CA ALA A 187 -3.50 11.39 -3.32
C ALA A 187 -4.42 10.74 -4.36
N ILE A 188 -5.38 9.93 -3.90
CA ILE A 188 -6.42 9.37 -4.76
C ILE A 188 -7.77 9.46 -4.10
N GLY A 189 -8.74 10.02 -4.79
CA GLY A 189 -10.13 10.15 -4.39
C GLY A 189 -11.05 10.02 -5.59
N ASP A 190 -12.33 9.73 -5.33
CA ASP A 190 -13.35 9.71 -6.37
C ASP A 190 -14.33 10.84 -6.12
N PRO A 191 -14.38 11.85 -7.00
CA PRO A 191 -15.23 13.03 -6.82
C PRO A 191 -16.73 12.70 -6.84
N GLU A 192 -17.12 11.57 -7.42
CA GLU A 192 -18.52 11.13 -7.47
C GLU A 192 -18.95 10.35 -6.21
N LEU A 193 -17.98 9.83 -5.43
CA LEU A 193 -18.24 9.16 -4.17
C LEU A 193 -18.19 10.16 -3.00
N GLN A 194 -19.33 10.69 -2.63
CA GLN A 194 -19.44 11.57 -1.48
C GLN A 194 -19.77 10.78 -0.20
N ARG A 195 -19.30 11.28 0.96
CA ARG A 195 -19.80 10.80 2.23
C ARG A 195 -21.21 11.36 2.42
N GLY A 196 -22.20 10.48 2.36
CA GLY A 196 -23.56 10.80 2.80
C GLY A 196 -23.63 11.11 4.29
#